data_a24d7a8069d3e0fb2b6fa15cab18034d
#
_entry.id   a24d7a8069d3e0fb2b6fa15cab18034d
#
_cell.length_a   1.000
_cell.length_b   1.000
_cell.length_c   1.000
_cell.angle_alpha   90.00
_cell.angle_beta   90.00
_cell.angle_gamma   90.00
#
_symmetry.space_group_name_H-M   'P 1'
#
loop_
_entity.id
_entity.type
_entity.pdbx_description
1 polymer ?
#
loop_
_entity_poly.entity_id
_entity_poly.type
_entity_poly.pdbx_seq_one_letter_code
_entity_poly.pdbx_strand_id
1 'polypeptide(L)'
;MAADGPQPAKKIKLEHNSLRQNVLFGMGNPLLDICAVVDKDFLDKYGLKTNDQILAEEKHEELFDELVKRFRVEYHAGGSTQNSVKVAQWMIQQPHKVVTFFGCIGKDKFGEILKKKAEEAHVDAHYYEQNEQPTGTCAACITGDNRSATTFKKASLRSLVAKLAAANCYKKDRHLDQKENWQLVEKAKVYYIAEAATFAREQGFETEDIKEIAKKTRGLPKVNEKRQRIVVFTQGKEDTIVATVDNVIAYPVLDIKQDEIVDTNGAGDAFVGGFLSQLVYDHPLEKCIQAGHYAANVIIRRSGCTFPEAPDFH
;
A
#
# COMPACT_ATOMS: atom_id res chain seq x y z
N MET A 1 -41.67 44.03 27.79
CA MET A 1 -41.24 42.60 27.78
C MET A 1 -40.63 42.35 26.41
N ALA A 2 -39.33 42.38 26.37
CA ALA A 2 -38.57 42.08 25.13
C ALA A 2 -38.31 40.57 25.08
N ALA A 3 -38.68 39.92 23.97
CA ALA A 3 -38.48 38.51 23.75
C ALA A 3 -37.00 38.29 23.31
N ASP A 4 -36.33 37.46 24.09
CA ASP A 4 -35.00 36.96 23.74
C ASP A 4 -35.08 36.06 22.49
N GLY A 5 -34.40 36.46 21.44
CA GLY A 5 -34.23 35.65 20.24
C GLY A 5 -33.21 34.53 20.46
N PRO A 6 -33.31 33.40 19.74
CA PRO A 6 -32.39 32.26 19.93
C PRO A 6 -30.96 32.63 19.57
N GLN A 7 -30.04 32.36 20.49
CA GLN A 7 -28.61 32.50 20.27
C GLN A 7 -28.12 31.55 19.16
N PRO A 8 -27.21 32.01 18.28
CA PRO A 8 -26.68 31.13 17.24
C PRO A 8 -25.82 30.04 17.88
N ALA A 9 -26.07 28.79 17.48
CA ALA A 9 -25.32 27.61 17.89
C ALA A 9 -23.81 27.80 17.63
N LYS A 10 -23.00 27.71 18.69
CA LYS A 10 -21.54 27.72 18.60
C LYS A 10 -21.13 26.55 17.71
N LYS A 11 -20.61 26.83 16.51
CA LYS A 11 -19.88 25.85 15.71
C LYS A 11 -18.71 25.38 16.55
N ILE A 12 -18.79 24.13 17.03
CA ILE A 12 -17.65 23.42 17.60
C ILE A 12 -16.65 23.26 16.44
N LYS A 13 -15.60 24.08 16.40
CA LYS A 13 -14.41 23.78 15.63
C LYS A 13 -13.84 22.50 16.21
N LEU A 14 -14.02 21.37 15.54
CA LEU A 14 -13.17 20.22 15.73
C LEU A 14 -11.74 20.71 15.48
N GLU A 15 -10.95 20.82 16.54
CA GLU A 15 -9.52 20.99 16.44
C GLU A 15 -9.00 19.72 15.75
N HIS A 16 -8.81 19.79 14.43
CA HIS A 16 -7.99 18.82 13.72
C HIS A 16 -6.61 18.90 14.35
N ASN A 17 -6.26 17.91 15.14
CA ASN A 17 -4.93 17.76 15.72
C ASN A 17 -3.95 17.80 14.55
N SER A 18 -3.28 18.93 14.35
CA SER A 18 -2.39 19.16 13.21
C SER A 18 -1.17 18.24 13.37
N LEU A 19 -1.04 17.26 12.49
CA LEU A 19 0.16 16.44 12.42
C LEU A 19 1.34 17.30 11.91
N ARG A 20 2.53 17.04 12.44
CA ARG A 20 3.76 17.63 11.91
C ARG A 20 4.16 16.94 10.59
N GLN A 21 5.03 17.59 9.81
CA GLN A 21 5.64 16.98 8.63
C GLN A 21 6.44 15.73 8.98
N ASN A 22 6.47 14.75 8.07
CA ASN A 22 7.32 13.55 8.14
C ASN A 22 7.10 12.71 9.43
N VAL A 23 5.87 12.64 9.92
CA VAL A 23 5.53 11.87 11.14
C VAL A 23 5.36 10.37 10.87
N LEU A 24 5.09 9.99 9.62
CA LEU A 24 5.03 8.61 9.15
C LEU A 24 6.18 8.34 8.19
N PHE A 25 6.97 7.33 8.47
CA PHE A 25 8.09 6.89 7.65
C PHE A 25 7.82 5.53 7.03
N GLY A 26 7.97 5.42 5.72
CA GLY A 26 7.90 4.16 4.98
C GLY A 26 9.21 3.87 4.24
N MET A 27 9.62 2.61 4.22
CA MET A 27 10.78 2.17 3.46
C MET A 27 10.46 0.84 2.78
N GLY A 28 10.74 0.73 1.48
CA GLY A 28 10.47 -0.49 0.72
C GLY A 28 10.91 -0.38 -0.74
N ASN A 29 10.49 -1.36 -1.53
CA ASN A 29 10.85 -1.51 -2.93
C ASN A 29 9.88 -0.74 -3.84
N PRO A 30 10.25 0.43 -4.37
CA PRO A 30 9.43 1.14 -5.34
C PRO A 30 9.45 0.40 -6.68
N LEU A 31 8.28 0.19 -7.26
CA LEU A 31 8.11 -0.41 -8.58
C LEU A 31 7.26 0.50 -9.46
N LEU A 32 7.52 0.51 -10.76
CA LEU A 32 6.61 1.10 -11.73
C LEU A 32 5.72 0.00 -12.29
N ASP A 33 4.43 0.06 -11.99
CA ASP A 33 3.46 -0.88 -12.54
C ASP A 33 3.15 -0.50 -13.99
N ILE A 34 3.36 -1.45 -14.90
CA ILE A 34 3.06 -1.34 -16.33
C ILE A 34 1.80 -2.18 -16.59
N CYS A 35 0.66 -1.51 -16.63
CA CYS A 35 -0.65 -2.16 -16.75
C CYS A 35 -1.08 -2.23 -18.21
N ALA A 36 -1.49 -3.41 -18.68
CA ALA A 36 -2.04 -3.60 -20.02
C ALA A 36 -3.13 -4.66 -20.03
N VAL A 37 -4.14 -4.47 -20.88
CA VAL A 37 -5.09 -5.52 -21.24
C VAL A 37 -4.44 -6.40 -22.29
N VAL A 38 -4.23 -7.68 -21.97
CA VAL A 38 -3.53 -8.64 -22.82
C VAL A 38 -4.46 -9.76 -23.28
N ASP A 39 -4.07 -10.42 -24.36
CA ASP A 39 -4.74 -11.62 -24.85
C ASP A 39 -4.23 -12.89 -24.11
N LYS A 40 -4.96 -13.99 -24.31
CA LYS A 40 -4.60 -15.27 -23.70
C LYS A 40 -3.25 -15.78 -24.22
N ASP A 41 -2.97 -15.56 -25.52
CA ASP A 41 -1.74 -16.05 -26.15
C ASP A 41 -0.50 -15.42 -25.49
N PHE A 42 -0.61 -14.16 -25.06
CA PHE A 42 0.44 -13.49 -24.30
C PHE A 42 0.66 -14.12 -22.92
N LEU A 43 -0.42 -14.43 -22.19
CA LEU A 43 -0.29 -15.12 -20.91
C LEU A 43 0.33 -16.51 -21.07
N ASP A 44 -0.16 -17.30 -22.03
CA ASP A 44 0.30 -18.66 -22.29
C ASP A 44 1.78 -18.67 -22.72
N LYS A 45 2.21 -17.68 -23.56
CA LYS A 45 3.60 -17.53 -23.97
C LYS A 45 4.56 -17.40 -22.79
N TYR A 46 4.19 -16.63 -21.77
CA TYR A 46 5.01 -16.37 -20.59
C TYR A 46 4.68 -17.29 -19.40
N GLY A 47 3.76 -18.25 -19.57
CA GLY A 47 3.36 -19.20 -18.53
C GLY A 47 2.68 -18.53 -17.32
N LEU A 48 1.96 -17.43 -17.57
CA LEU A 48 1.27 -16.67 -16.53
C LEU A 48 -0.10 -17.26 -16.24
N LYS A 49 -0.41 -17.44 -14.97
CA LYS A 49 -1.75 -17.82 -14.52
C LYS A 49 -2.51 -16.60 -14.06
N THR A 50 -3.81 -16.60 -14.26
CA THR A 50 -4.70 -15.54 -13.76
C THR A 50 -4.65 -15.46 -12.24
N ASN A 51 -4.60 -14.24 -11.69
CA ASN A 51 -4.45 -13.95 -10.26
C ASN A 51 -3.13 -14.40 -9.63
N ASP A 52 -2.10 -14.65 -10.43
CA ASP A 52 -0.78 -14.99 -9.94
C ASP A 52 0.07 -13.75 -9.67
N GLN A 53 0.94 -13.84 -8.67
CA GLN A 53 1.92 -12.81 -8.34
C GLN A 53 3.29 -13.47 -8.21
N ILE A 54 4.15 -13.22 -9.18
CA ILE A 54 5.46 -13.87 -9.27
C ILE A 54 6.59 -12.86 -9.42
N LEU A 55 7.79 -13.25 -9.02
CA LEU A 55 9.01 -12.56 -9.41
C LEU A 55 9.39 -12.96 -10.83
N ALA A 56 9.91 -12.00 -11.59
CA ALA A 56 10.40 -12.24 -12.93
C ALA A 56 11.58 -13.24 -12.91
N GLU A 57 11.50 -14.24 -13.75
CA GLU A 57 12.55 -15.20 -14.07
C GLU A 57 13.16 -14.83 -15.44
N GLU A 58 14.22 -15.52 -15.85
CA GLU A 58 14.89 -15.29 -17.15
C GLU A 58 13.93 -15.35 -18.35
N LYS A 59 12.96 -16.27 -18.34
CA LYS A 59 11.92 -16.38 -19.38
C LYS A 59 11.00 -15.17 -19.49
N HIS A 60 10.98 -14.29 -18.50
CA HIS A 60 10.16 -13.07 -18.45
C HIS A 60 10.91 -11.79 -18.88
N GLU A 61 12.19 -11.90 -19.25
CA GLU A 61 12.99 -10.72 -19.60
C GLU A 61 12.39 -9.93 -20.80
N GLU A 62 11.93 -10.65 -21.83
CA GLU A 62 11.32 -10.03 -23.02
C GLU A 62 9.87 -9.56 -22.78
N LEU A 63 9.21 -10.02 -21.71
CA LEU A 63 7.81 -9.74 -21.42
C LEU A 63 7.54 -8.23 -21.34
N PHE A 64 8.37 -7.50 -20.63
CA PHE A 64 8.18 -6.06 -20.38
C PHE A 64 8.28 -5.25 -21.68
N ASP A 65 9.25 -5.55 -22.52
CA ASP A 65 9.41 -4.90 -23.82
C ASP A 65 8.28 -5.26 -24.78
N GLU A 66 7.89 -6.51 -24.85
CA GLU A 66 6.77 -6.95 -25.69
C GLU A 66 5.45 -6.35 -25.23
N LEU A 67 5.21 -6.27 -23.91
CA LEU A 67 4.01 -5.66 -23.34
C LEU A 67 3.84 -4.21 -23.84
N VAL A 68 4.91 -3.42 -23.74
CA VAL A 68 4.90 -2.01 -24.17
C VAL A 68 4.79 -1.86 -25.69
N LYS A 69 5.35 -2.80 -26.47
CA LYS A 69 5.30 -2.76 -27.95
C LYS A 69 3.95 -3.18 -28.51
N ARG A 70 3.29 -4.18 -27.91
CA ARG A 70 2.06 -4.80 -28.46
C ARG A 70 0.79 -4.18 -27.93
N PHE A 71 0.79 -3.65 -26.70
CA PHE A 71 -0.43 -3.24 -26.03
C PHE A 71 -0.39 -1.77 -25.63
N ARG A 72 -1.56 -1.17 -25.46
CA ARG A 72 -1.68 0.14 -24.81
C ARG A 72 -1.41 -0.03 -23.33
N VAL A 73 -0.39 0.66 -22.82
CA VAL A 73 0.01 0.57 -21.42
C VAL A 73 -0.36 1.82 -20.63
N GLU A 74 -0.64 1.63 -19.34
CA GLU A 74 -0.77 2.68 -18.33
C GLU A 74 0.29 2.47 -17.26
N TYR A 75 0.87 3.58 -16.77
CA TYR A 75 1.91 3.55 -15.76
C TYR A 75 1.36 4.04 -14.41
N HIS A 76 1.50 3.20 -13.38
CA HIS A 76 1.13 3.53 -12.02
C HIS A 76 2.32 3.35 -11.08
N ALA A 77 2.40 4.21 -10.03
CA ALA A 77 3.34 3.95 -8.95
C ALA A 77 2.87 2.72 -8.17
N GLY A 78 3.74 1.74 -8.02
CA GLY A 78 3.53 0.47 -7.34
C GLY A 78 4.59 0.22 -6.27
N GLY A 79 4.58 -1.01 -5.75
CA GLY A 79 5.35 -1.42 -4.58
C GLY A 79 4.54 -1.24 -3.30
N SER A 80 4.44 -2.33 -2.51
CA SER A 80 3.52 -2.41 -1.36
C SER A 80 3.67 -1.25 -0.38
N THR A 81 4.89 -0.99 0.12
CA THR A 81 5.12 0.10 1.06
C THR A 81 4.79 1.46 0.45
N GLN A 82 5.17 1.70 -0.81
CA GLN A 82 4.89 2.97 -1.49
C GLN A 82 3.37 3.20 -1.65
N ASN A 83 2.62 2.17 -2.00
CA ASN A 83 1.16 2.22 -2.05
C ASN A 83 0.55 2.52 -0.68
N SER A 84 1.01 1.84 0.36
CA SER A 84 0.50 2.04 1.73
C SER A 84 0.71 3.46 2.22
N VAL A 85 1.91 4.03 2.03
CA VAL A 85 2.19 5.40 2.50
C VAL A 85 1.46 6.45 1.66
N LYS A 86 1.27 6.20 0.36
CA LYS A 86 0.46 7.05 -0.52
C LYS A 86 -1.01 7.09 -0.08
N VAL A 87 -1.58 5.95 0.25
CA VAL A 87 -2.95 5.85 0.79
C VAL A 87 -3.04 6.52 2.16
N ALA A 88 -2.04 6.38 3.03
CA ALA A 88 -2.01 7.07 4.32
C ALA A 88 -2.01 8.59 4.13
N GLN A 89 -1.19 9.13 3.22
CA GLN A 89 -1.18 10.57 2.92
C GLN A 89 -2.54 11.05 2.40
N TRP A 90 -3.17 10.28 1.50
CA TRP A 90 -4.51 10.58 1.02
C TRP A 90 -5.56 10.57 2.13
N MET A 91 -5.54 9.60 3.03
CA MET A 91 -6.49 9.52 4.16
C MET A 91 -6.32 10.66 5.17
N ILE A 92 -5.08 11.16 5.35
CA ILE A 92 -4.76 12.19 6.34
C ILE A 92 -5.21 13.59 5.92
N GLN A 93 -5.21 13.92 4.62
CA GLN A 93 -5.68 15.20 4.06
C GLN A 93 -5.05 16.46 4.68
N GLN A 94 -3.80 16.40 5.16
CA GLN A 94 -3.09 17.59 5.61
C GLN A 94 -2.52 18.39 4.41
N PRO A 95 -2.42 19.73 4.50
CA PRO A 95 -1.89 20.54 3.39
C PRO A 95 -0.38 20.38 3.17
N HIS A 96 0.30 19.65 4.03
CA HIS A 96 1.74 19.37 3.96
C HIS A 96 2.00 17.87 3.92
N LYS A 97 3.23 17.50 3.52
CA LYS A 97 3.66 16.11 3.42
C LYS A 97 3.88 15.52 4.82
N VAL A 98 2.97 14.66 5.24
CA VAL A 98 3.00 13.97 6.54
C VAL A 98 3.84 12.69 6.46
N VAL A 99 3.94 12.14 5.25
CA VAL A 99 4.56 10.84 4.97
C VAL A 99 5.88 11.02 4.25
N THR A 100 6.92 10.37 4.77
CA THR A 100 8.22 10.20 4.10
C THR A 100 8.33 8.78 3.54
N PHE A 101 8.89 8.64 2.34
CA PHE A 101 9.15 7.34 1.74
C PHE A 101 10.61 7.23 1.26
N PHE A 102 11.28 6.12 1.62
CA PHE A 102 12.60 5.76 1.13
C PHE A 102 12.55 4.48 0.30
N GLY A 103 13.28 4.49 -0.81
CA GLY A 103 13.45 3.34 -1.69
C GLY A 103 14.59 3.55 -2.67
N CYS A 104 14.84 2.58 -3.54
CA CYS A 104 15.90 2.67 -4.54
C CYS A 104 15.34 2.59 -5.95
N ILE A 105 15.77 3.51 -6.82
CA ILE A 105 15.40 3.56 -8.24
C ILE A 105 16.62 3.68 -9.12
N GLY A 106 16.48 3.37 -10.40
CA GLY A 106 17.45 3.65 -11.43
C GLY A 106 17.40 5.11 -11.89
N LYS A 107 18.50 5.63 -12.43
CA LYS A 107 18.54 6.93 -13.11
C LYS A 107 18.05 6.77 -14.54
N ASP A 108 16.72 6.57 -14.71
CA ASP A 108 16.07 6.33 -15.99
C ASP A 108 14.69 6.99 -16.05
N LYS A 109 14.05 6.90 -17.22
CA LYS A 109 12.70 7.46 -17.44
C LYS A 109 11.64 6.92 -16.47
N PHE A 110 11.76 5.68 -16.00
CA PHE A 110 10.81 5.07 -15.08
C PHE A 110 11.00 5.60 -13.67
N GLY A 111 12.25 5.84 -13.25
CA GLY A 111 12.56 6.54 -12.01
C GLY A 111 11.99 7.95 -11.98
N GLU A 112 12.10 8.70 -13.09
CA GLU A 112 11.47 10.04 -13.18
C GLU A 112 9.95 9.98 -13.10
N ILE A 113 9.31 8.96 -13.71
CA ILE A 113 7.86 8.78 -13.57
C ILE A 113 7.49 8.49 -12.10
N LEU A 114 8.23 7.64 -11.39
CA LEU A 114 7.99 7.35 -9.98
C LEU A 114 8.12 8.59 -9.10
N LYS A 115 9.17 9.41 -9.30
CA LYS A 115 9.34 10.68 -8.58
C LYS A 115 8.14 11.60 -8.78
N LYS A 116 7.71 11.76 -10.03
CA LYS A 116 6.52 12.56 -10.36
C LYS A 116 5.25 12.02 -9.70
N LYS A 117 5.06 10.70 -9.71
CA LYS A 117 3.88 10.06 -9.09
C LYS A 117 3.86 10.18 -7.57
N ALA A 118 5.01 10.15 -6.91
CA ALA A 118 5.12 10.41 -5.48
C ALA A 118 4.77 11.87 -5.15
N GLU A 119 5.23 12.81 -5.95
CA GLU A 119 4.90 14.24 -5.80
C GLU A 119 3.40 14.50 -6.03
N GLU A 120 2.80 13.92 -7.07
CA GLU A 120 1.34 13.98 -7.33
C GLU A 120 0.51 13.41 -6.17
N ALA A 121 1.04 12.38 -5.48
CA ALA A 121 0.43 11.78 -4.30
C ALA A 121 0.76 12.52 -3.00
N HIS A 122 1.45 13.65 -3.07
CA HIS A 122 1.85 14.48 -1.93
C HIS A 122 2.71 13.72 -0.89
N VAL A 123 3.50 12.74 -1.33
CA VAL A 123 4.45 11.97 -0.52
C VAL A 123 5.83 12.63 -0.59
N ASP A 124 6.52 12.74 0.56
CA ASP A 124 7.90 13.21 0.64
C ASP A 124 8.86 12.06 0.34
N ALA A 125 9.05 11.76 -0.95
CA ALA A 125 9.84 10.63 -1.39
C ALA A 125 11.32 11.03 -1.58
N HIS A 126 12.21 10.29 -0.93
CA HIS A 126 13.65 10.39 -1.03
C HIS A 126 14.21 9.08 -1.56
N TYR A 127 14.41 9.01 -2.86
CA TYR A 127 14.95 7.80 -3.49
C TYR A 127 16.47 7.81 -3.50
N TYR A 128 17.06 6.66 -3.17
CA TYR A 128 18.43 6.38 -3.54
C TYR A 128 18.48 6.10 -5.04
N GLU A 129 19.13 6.97 -5.78
CA GLU A 129 19.28 6.88 -7.24
C GLU A 129 20.63 6.29 -7.62
N GLN A 130 20.64 5.24 -8.44
CA GLN A 130 21.84 4.55 -8.88
C GLN A 130 21.80 4.22 -10.38
N ASN A 131 22.96 3.84 -10.97
CA ASN A 131 23.13 3.54 -12.40
C ASN A 131 23.43 2.05 -12.67
N GLU A 132 23.46 1.20 -11.64
CA GLU A 132 23.87 -0.21 -11.75
C GLU A 132 22.76 -1.05 -12.38
N GLN A 133 21.48 -0.72 -12.08
CA GLN A 133 20.29 -1.42 -12.55
C GLN A 133 19.19 -0.43 -12.92
N PRO A 134 18.31 -0.77 -13.88
CA PRO A 134 17.14 0.05 -14.19
C PRO A 134 16.15 0.05 -13.02
N THR A 135 15.25 1.03 -13.02
CA THR A 135 14.15 1.11 -12.06
C THR A 135 13.34 -0.18 -12.05
N GLY A 136 12.97 -0.65 -10.84
CA GLY A 136 12.13 -1.82 -10.69
C GLY A 136 10.76 -1.63 -11.34
N THR A 137 10.24 -2.67 -11.98
CA THR A 137 8.97 -2.65 -12.71
C THR A 137 8.10 -3.84 -12.34
N CYS A 138 6.79 -3.69 -12.47
CA CYS A 138 5.85 -4.78 -12.36
C CYS A 138 4.93 -4.77 -13.58
N ALA A 139 4.92 -5.87 -14.36
CA ALA A 139 3.97 -6.05 -15.43
C ALA A 139 2.63 -6.53 -14.83
N ALA A 140 1.59 -5.71 -14.98
CA ALA A 140 0.23 -6.02 -14.57
C ALA A 140 -0.60 -6.40 -15.79
N CYS A 141 -0.63 -7.70 -16.10
CA CYS A 141 -1.34 -8.26 -17.25
C CYS A 141 -2.82 -8.48 -16.89
N ILE A 142 -3.71 -7.74 -17.52
CA ILE A 142 -5.14 -7.74 -17.25
C ILE A 142 -5.84 -8.57 -18.31
N THR A 143 -6.66 -9.55 -17.90
CA THR A 143 -7.50 -10.34 -18.81
C THR A 143 -8.97 -10.13 -18.48
N GLY A 144 -9.81 -10.05 -19.51
CA GLY A 144 -11.26 -9.95 -19.37
C GLY A 144 -11.94 -9.67 -20.71
N ASP A 145 -13.21 -9.97 -20.81
CA ASP A 145 -14.03 -9.90 -22.06
C ASP A 145 -14.32 -8.47 -22.56
N ASN A 146 -13.59 -7.46 -22.15
CA ASN A 146 -13.90 -6.08 -22.50
C ASN A 146 -12.97 -5.51 -23.57
N ARG A 147 -13.42 -5.55 -24.82
CA ARG A 147 -12.83 -4.85 -25.97
C ARG A 147 -13.00 -3.32 -25.94
N SER A 148 -13.49 -2.76 -24.85
CA SER A 148 -13.67 -1.31 -24.69
C SER A 148 -12.58 -0.74 -23.77
N ALA A 149 -11.62 -0.07 -24.37
CA ALA A 149 -10.44 0.51 -23.75
C ALA A 149 -10.73 1.68 -22.75
N THR A 150 -11.97 1.94 -22.41
CA THR A 150 -12.36 3.13 -21.62
C THR A 150 -13.17 2.85 -20.37
N THR A 151 -13.54 1.59 -20.09
CA THR A 151 -14.33 1.31 -18.87
C THR A 151 -14.06 -0.12 -18.37
N PHE A 152 -13.24 -0.23 -17.32
CA PHE A 152 -13.02 -1.48 -16.57
C PHE A 152 -14.28 -1.78 -15.73
N LYS A 153 -15.32 -2.36 -16.35
CA LYS A 153 -16.64 -2.59 -15.70
C LYS A 153 -16.88 -4.03 -15.26
N LYS A 154 -15.91 -4.93 -15.33
CA LYS A 154 -16.02 -6.31 -14.83
C LYS A 154 -14.75 -6.67 -14.08
N ALA A 155 -14.87 -7.49 -13.03
CA ALA A 155 -13.73 -8.03 -12.29
C ALA A 155 -12.70 -8.57 -13.28
N SER A 156 -11.62 -7.82 -13.46
CA SER A 156 -10.54 -8.19 -14.37
C SER A 156 -9.54 -9.03 -13.58
N LEU A 157 -9.25 -10.22 -14.08
CA LEU A 157 -8.23 -11.09 -13.52
C LEU A 157 -6.87 -10.49 -13.89
N ARG A 158 -5.98 -10.38 -12.92
CA ARG A 158 -4.63 -9.82 -13.11
C ARG A 158 -3.56 -10.84 -12.80
N SER A 159 -2.52 -10.85 -13.62
CA SER A 159 -1.27 -11.53 -13.32
C SER A 159 -0.18 -10.48 -13.14
N LEU A 160 0.55 -10.55 -12.05
CA LEU A 160 1.62 -9.63 -11.72
C LEU A 160 2.97 -10.32 -11.86
N VAL A 161 3.89 -9.70 -12.61
CA VAL A 161 5.28 -10.15 -12.75
C VAL A 161 6.19 -9.00 -12.31
N ALA A 162 6.81 -9.12 -11.14
CA ALA A 162 7.66 -8.08 -10.58
C ALA A 162 9.15 -8.32 -10.88
N LYS A 163 9.82 -7.32 -11.43
CA LYS A 163 11.27 -7.25 -11.62
C LYS A 163 11.84 -6.18 -10.67
N LEU A 164 12.50 -6.61 -9.60
CA LEU A 164 12.95 -5.71 -8.53
C LEU A 164 14.09 -4.80 -8.97
N ALA A 165 15.03 -5.31 -9.77
CA ALA A 165 16.14 -4.54 -10.37
C ALA A 165 16.77 -3.54 -9.37
N ALA A 166 16.68 -2.23 -9.63
CA ALA A 166 17.24 -1.19 -8.76
C ALA A 166 16.74 -1.27 -7.31
N ALA A 167 15.54 -1.76 -7.07
CA ALA A 167 15.01 -1.88 -5.70
C ALA A 167 15.91 -2.75 -4.79
N ASN A 168 16.59 -3.76 -5.36
CA ASN A 168 17.56 -4.60 -4.64
C ASN A 168 18.95 -3.96 -4.48
N CYS A 169 19.19 -2.78 -5.06
CA CYS A 169 20.50 -2.11 -5.06
C CYS A 169 20.60 -1.02 -3.99
N TYR A 170 19.71 -0.99 -3.02
CA TYR A 170 19.72 0.01 -1.95
C TYR A 170 20.98 -0.09 -1.11
N LYS A 171 21.73 1.02 -0.98
CA LYS A 171 22.96 1.12 -0.19
C LYS A 171 22.70 2.02 1.02
N LYS A 172 22.61 1.41 2.19
CA LYS A 172 22.31 2.06 3.46
C LYS A 172 23.29 3.20 3.76
N ASP A 173 24.58 2.93 3.64
CA ASP A 173 25.66 3.87 3.89
C ASP A 173 25.66 5.10 2.97
N ARG A 174 25.12 4.95 1.76
CA ARG A 174 25.02 6.02 0.76
C ARG A 174 23.71 6.79 0.79
N HIS A 175 22.73 6.33 1.56
CA HIS A 175 21.43 6.97 1.63
C HIS A 175 20.90 7.09 3.05
N LEU A 176 20.52 6.00 3.72
CA LEU A 176 19.88 6.04 5.04
C LEU A 176 20.80 6.68 6.09
N ASP A 177 22.09 6.34 6.07
CA ASP A 177 23.09 6.83 7.05
C ASP A 177 23.57 8.27 6.75
N GLN A 178 23.09 8.90 5.66
CA GLN A 178 23.36 10.31 5.42
C GLN A 178 22.60 11.17 6.44
N LYS A 179 23.27 12.18 6.98
CA LYS A 179 22.74 13.00 8.07
C LYS A 179 21.35 13.59 7.78
N GLU A 180 21.16 14.09 6.57
CA GLU A 180 19.89 14.69 6.13
C GLU A 180 18.77 13.66 6.11
N ASN A 181 19.03 12.45 5.62
CA ASN A 181 18.06 11.36 5.55
C ASN A 181 17.77 10.80 6.94
N TRP A 182 18.80 10.64 7.79
CA TRP A 182 18.61 10.16 9.15
C TRP A 182 17.74 11.12 9.98
N GLN A 183 17.86 12.43 9.78
CA GLN A 183 16.98 13.41 10.41
C GLN A 183 15.50 13.20 10.05
N LEU A 184 15.18 12.72 8.84
CA LEU A 184 13.81 12.38 8.47
C LEU A 184 13.31 11.14 9.22
N VAL A 185 14.19 10.14 9.38
CA VAL A 185 13.89 8.96 10.21
C VAL A 185 13.61 9.37 11.67
N GLU A 186 14.43 10.24 12.25
CA GLU A 186 14.26 10.71 13.64
C GLU A 186 12.99 11.53 13.86
N LYS A 187 12.48 12.23 12.82
CA LYS A 187 11.22 12.97 12.90
C LYS A 187 10.00 12.05 12.96
N ALA A 188 10.10 10.82 12.46
CA ALA A 188 8.98 9.91 12.41
C ALA A 188 8.53 9.44 13.79
N LYS A 189 7.22 9.31 13.95
CA LYS A 189 6.57 8.71 15.11
C LYS A 189 6.19 7.26 14.83
N VAL A 190 5.84 6.97 13.55
CA VAL A 190 5.42 5.66 13.08
C VAL A 190 6.30 5.25 11.90
N TYR A 191 6.73 4.00 11.89
CA TYR A 191 7.56 3.39 10.85
C TYR A 191 6.82 2.23 10.24
N TYR A 192 6.82 2.15 8.91
CA TYR A 192 6.26 1.04 8.16
C TYR A 192 7.28 0.48 7.17
N ILE A 193 7.61 -0.79 7.34
CA ILE A 193 8.46 -1.56 6.44
C ILE A 193 7.71 -2.84 6.12
N ALA A 194 7.38 -3.05 4.84
CA ALA A 194 6.71 -4.26 4.41
C ALA A 194 7.72 -5.35 4.10
N GLU A 195 7.48 -6.54 4.62
CA GLU A 195 8.21 -7.75 4.30
C GLU A 195 7.22 -8.87 3.94
N ALA A 196 7.59 -9.73 2.97
CA ALA A 196 6.67 -10.68 2.35
C ALA A 196 6.33 -11.89 3.25
N ALA A 197 5.14 -12.40 3.07
CA ALA A 197 4.39 -13.27 3.95
C ALA A 197 4.60 -14.78 3.72
N THR A 198 5.65 -15.34 4.33
CA THR A 198 5.68 -16.78 4.67
C THR A 198 5.85 -16.98 6.18
N PHE A 199 5.58 -15.89 6.90
CA PHE A 199 5.91 -15.71 8.31
C PHE A 199 5.50 -16.87 9.24
N ALA A 200 4.26 -17.38 9.17
CA ALA A 200 3.81 -18.43 10.08
C ALA A 200 4.60 -19.75 9.86
N ARG A 201 4.87 -20.08 8.60
CA ARG A 201 5.66 -21.28 8.25
C ARG A 201 7.12 -21.13 8.65
N GLU A 202 7.71 -19.95 8.41
CA GLU A 202 9.09 -19.65 8.81
C GLU A 202 9.29 -19.64 10.32
N GLN A 203 8.24 -19.27 11.08
CA GLN A 203 8.26 -19.34 12.54
C GLN A 203 7.96 -20.76 13.09
N GLY A 204 7.73 -21.74 12.23
CA GLY A 204 7.45 -23.12 12.64
C GLY A 204 6.13 -23.29 13.39
N PHE A 205 5.12 -22.46 13.10
CA PHE A 205 3.79 -22.61 13.72
C PHE A 205 3.04 -23.77 13.07
N GLU A 206 2.79 -24.81 13.84
CA GLU A 206 2.09 -26.01 13.40
C GLU A 206 0.56 -25.85 13.52
N THR A 207 0.02 -24.78 12.92
CA THR A 207 -1.42 -24.49 12.93
C THR A 207 -1.81 -23.63 11.72
N GLU A 208 -3.02 -23.86 11.21
CA GLU A 208 -3.63 -23.04 10.17
C GLU A 208 -4.69 -22.07 10.75
N ASP A 209 -5.01 -22.18 12.04
CA ASP A 209 -5.94 -21.25 12.71
C ASP A 209 -5.29 -19.88 12.86
N ILE A 210 -5.80 -18.90 12.12
CA ILE A 210 -5.27 -17.54 12.08
C ILE A 210 -5.33 -16.84 13.44
N LYS A 211 -6.31 -17.16 14.29
CA LYS A 211 -6.39 -16.60 15.66
C LYS A 211 -5.28 -17.14 16.54
N GLU A 212 -4.98 -18.43 16.39
CA GLU A 212 -3.86 -19.05 17.11
C GLU A 212 -2.53 -18.53 16.59
N ILE A 213 -2.36 -18.39 15.26
CA ILE A 213 -1.17 -17.78 14.65
C ILE A 213 -0.97 -16.36 15.19
N ALA A 214 -2.03 -15.55 15.24
CA ALA A 214 -1.95 -14.18 15.76
C ALA A 214 -1.53 -14.14 17.23
N LYS A 215 -2.05 -15.04 18.04
CA LYS A 215 -1.68 -15.19 19.47
C LYS A 215 -0.22 -15.61 19.63
N LYS A 216 0.25 -16.61 18.88
CA LYS A 216 1.64 -17.06 18.89
C LYS A 216 2.58 -15.95 18.41
N THR A 217 2.24 -15.27 17.32
CA THR A 217 3.00 -14.12 16.78
C THR A 217 3.15 -13.00 17.81
N ARG A 218 2.08 -12.70 18.54
CA ARG A 218 2.14 -11.70 19.61
C ARG A 218 3.15 -12.08 20.71
N GLY A 219 3.24 -13.37 21.02
CA GLY A 219 4.14 -13.92 22.06
C GLY A 219 5.60 -14.02 21.65
N LEU A 220 5.97 -13.80 20.39
CA LEU A 220 7.36 -13.89 19.95
C LEU A 220 8.28 -12.91 20.70
N PRO A 221 9.55 -13.26 20.95
CA PRO A 221 10.53 -12.36 21.57
C PRO A 221 10.64 -11.03 20.83
N LYS A 222 10.96 -9.97 21.54
CA LYS A 222 11.19 -8.64 20.98
C LYS A 222 12.19 -7.85 21.83
N VAL A 223 12.95 -6.99 21.17
CA VAL A 223 14.00 -6.18 21.85
C VAL A 223 13.36 -5.08 22.69
N ASN A 224 12.33 -4.42 22.20
CA ASN A 224 11.64 -3.37 22.95
C ASN A 224 10.48 -3.95 23.77
N GLU A 225 10.70 -4.20 25.04
CA GLU A 225 9.68 -4.75 25.95
C GLU A 225 8.68 -3.69 26.47
N LYS A 226 9.02 -2.39 26.34
CA LYS A 226 8.16 -1.29 26.83
C LYS A 226 6.89 -1.11 26.01
N ARG A 227 6.89 -1.48 24.72
CA ARG A 227 5.72 -1.44 23.84
C ARG A 227 5.13 -2.84 23.71
N GLN A 228 3.85 -2.98 23.91
CA GLN A 228 3.14 -4.22 23.65
C GLN A 228 3.02 -4.43 22.12
N ARG A 229 3.19 -5.68 21.68
CA ARG A 229 2.97 -6.05 20.29
C ARG A 229 1.48 -6.21 20.04
N ILE A 230 1.00 -5.55 19.00
CA ILE A 230 -0.32 -5.76 18.43
C ILE A 230 -0.10 -6.48 17.10
N VAL A 231 -0.87 -7.51 16.84
CA VAL A 231 -0.82 -8.28 15.60
C VAL A 231 -2.13 -8.07 14.86
N VAL A 232 -2.05 -7.74 13.58
CA VAL A 232 -3.21 -7.55 12.70
C VAL A 232 -3.01 -8.42 11.47
N PHE A 233 -3.93 -9.36 11.23
CA PHE A 233 -3.95 -10.19 10.04
C PHE A 233 -5.19 -9.92 9.20
N THR A 234 -4.97 -9.52 7.96
CA THR A 234 -6.04 -9.42 6.94
C THR A 234 -6.15 -10.72 6.17
N GLN A 235 -7.36 -11.11 5.79
CA GLN A 235 -7.65 -12.38 5.13
C GLN A 235 -8.58 -12.19 3.90
N GLY A 236 -8.36 -11.12 3.14
CA GLY A 236 -9.18 -10.80 1.97
C GLY A 236 -10.62 -10.49 2.36
N LYS A 237 -11.56 -11.36 2.03
CA LYS A 237 -12.99 -11.20 2.35
C LYS A 237 -13.38 -11.66 3.75
N GLU A 238 -12.52 -12.41 4.42
CA GLU A 238 -12.76 -12.91 5.77
C GLU A 238 -12.38 -11.85 6.82
N ASP A 239 -12.80 -12.05 8.05
CA ASP A 239 -12.59 -11.12 9.15
C ASP A 239 -11.09 -10.78 9.36
N THR A 240 -10.80 -9.52 9.65
CA THR A 240 -9.47 -9.11 10.10
C THR A 240 -9.26 -9.53 11.56
N ILE A 241 -8.22 -10.31 11.83
CA ILE A 241 -7.90 -10.81 13.17
C ILE A 241 -6.89 -9.88 13.85
N VAL A 242 -7.23 -9.43 15.04
CA VAL A 242 -6.39 -8.56 15.86
C VAL A 242 -6.09 -9.24 17.18
N ALA A 243 -4.79 -9.45 17.47
CA ALA A 243 -4.34 -9.96 18.75
C ALA A 243 -3.62 -8.88 19.56
N THR A 244 -4.14 -8.63 20.75
CA THR A 244 -3.55 -7.76 21.78
C THR A 244 -3.10 -8.59 22.99
N VAL A 245 -2.64 -7.94 24.05
CA VAL A 245 -2.30 -8.62 25.32
C VAL A 245 -3.54 -9.28 25.93
N ASP A 246 -4.67 -8.59 25.86
CA ASP A 246 -5.87 -8.97 26.58
C ASP A 246 -6.72 -9.99 25.81
N ASN A 247 -6.77 -9.89 24.49
CA ASN A 247 -7.69 -10.71 23.69
C ASN A 247 -7.27 -10.86 22.22
N VAL A 248 -8.01 -11.73 21.52
CA VAL A 248 -7.97 -11.89 20.07
C VAL A 248 -9.38 -11.61 19.54
N ILE A 249 -9.52 -10.56 18.72
CA ILE A 249 -10.79 -10.07 18.21
C ILE A 249 -10.84 -10.25 16.70
N ALA A 250 -11.97 -10.66 16.16
CA ALA A 250 -12.27 -10.67 14.74
C ALA A 250 -13.11 -9.42 14.40
N TYR A 251 -12.65 -8.66 13.41
CA TYR A 251 -13.36 -7.49 12.89
C TYR A 251 -13.88 -7.81 11.50
N PRO A 252 -15.22 -7.78 11.30
CA PRO A 252 -15.80 -8.06 9.99
C PRO A 252 -15.36 -7.01 8.96
N VAL A 253 -15.07 -7.46 7.75
CA VAL A 253 -14.78 -6.57 6.62
C VAL A 253 -16.07 -5.92 6.11
N LEU A 254 -15.92 -4.80 5.39
CA LEU A 254 -17.06 -4.14 4.78
C LEU A 254 -17.59 -4.97 3.60
N ASP A 255 -18.90 -5.18 3.59
CA ASP A 255 -19.56 -5.87 2.49
C ASP A 255 -19.38 -5.11 1.18
N ILE A 256 -19.13 -5.85 0.11
CA ILE A 256 -19.05 -5.36 -1.25
C ILE A 256 -19.71 -6.35 -2.20
N LYS A 257 -20.48 -5.83 -3.14
CA LYS A 257 -21.08 -6.67 -4.17
C LYS A 257 -20.01 -7.09 -5.18
N GLN A 258 -20.10 -8.33 -5.66
CA GLN A 258 -19.12 -8.90 -6.59
C GLN A 258 -18.98 -8.09 -7.89
N ASP A 259 -20.05 -7.43 -8.34
CA ASP A 259 -20.07 -6.59 -9.54
C ASP A 259 -19.44 -5.19 -9.33
N GLU A 260 -19.20 -4.79 -8.08
CA GLU A 260 -18.50 -3.56 -7.73
C GLU A 260 -16.97 -3.75 -7.63
N ILE A 261 -16.51 -5.00 -7.57
CA ILE A 261 -15.07 -5.31 -7.50
C ILE A 261 -14.46 -5.13 -8.88
N VAL A 262 -13.53 -4.18 -8.99
CA VAL A 262 -12.76 -3.91 -10.22
C VAL A 262 -11.40 -4.57 -10.15
N ASP A 263 -10.71 -4.43 -9.01
CA ASP A 263 -9.34 -4.90 -8.85
C ASP A 263 -9.02 -5.13 -7.36
N THR A 264 -8.60 -6.34 -7.03
CA THR A 264 -8.23 -6.67 -5.64
C THR A 264 -6.77 -6.37 -5.30
N ASN A 265 -5.94 -6.06 -6.32
CA ASN A 265 -4.55 -5.70 -6.10
C ASN A 265 -4.45 -4.36 -5.36
N GLY A 266 -3.54 -4.30 -4.39
CA GLY A 266 -3.37 -3.11 -3.56
C GLY A 266 -4.39 -2.97 -2.42
N ALA A 267 -5.38 -3.88 -2.28
CA ALA A 267 -6.33 -3.84 -1.16
C ALA A 267 -5.63 -3.97 0.20
N GLY A 268 -4.64 -4.86 0.31
CA GLY A 268 -3.81 -5.00 1.50
C GLY A 268 -2.99 -3.74 1.79
N ASP A 269 -2.38 -3.16 0.77
CA ASP A 269 -1.62 -1.91 0.88
C ASP A 269 -2.53 -0.75 1.33
N ALA A 270 -3.75 -0.70 0.79
CA ALA A 270 -4.75 0.29 1.14
C ALA A 270 -5.25 0.12 2.58
N PHE A 271 -5.47 -1.12 3.02
CA PHE A 271 -5.79 -1.40 4.42
C PHE A 271 -4.71 -0.85 5.34
N VAL A 272 -3.44 -1.15 5.07
CA VAL A 272 -2.31 -0.64 5.86
C VAL A 272 -2.28 0.89 5.83
N GLY A 273 -2.43 1.52 4.66
CA GLY A 273 -2.46 2.97 4.55
C GLY A 273 -3.57 3.62 5.37
N GLY A 274 -4.79 3.09 5.27
CA GLY A 274 -5.93 3.52 6.09
C GLY A 274 -5.67 3.36 7.58
N PHE A 275 -5.16 2.20 8.00
CA PHE A 275 -4.79 1.91 9.38
C PHE A 275 -3.75 2.90 9.91
N LEU A 276 -2.65 3.09 9.19
CA LEU A 276 -1.56 3.99 9.57
C LEU A 276 -2.02 5.45 9.65
N SER A 277 -2.98 5.85 8.80
CA SER A 277 -3.53 7.22 8.80
C SER A 277 -4.18 7.61 10.12
N GLN A 278 -4.75 6.64 10.85
CA GLN A 278 -5.35 6.85 12.16
C GLN A 278 -4.36 6.60 13.30
N LEU A 279 -3.43 5.68 13.10
CA LEU A 279 -2.41 5.35 14.10
C LEU A 279 -1.49 6.55 14.40
N VAL A 280 -1.16 7.37 13.41
CA VAL A 280 -0.31 8.57 13.62
C VAL A 280 -0.97 9.62 14.51
N TYR A 281 -2.31 9.61 14.60
CA TYR A 281 -3.09 10.45 15.52
C TYR A 281 -3.28 9.83 16.92
N ASP A 282 -2.75 8.63 17.19
CA ASP A 282 -3.01 7.83 18.39
C ASP A 282 -4.50 7.48 18.59
N HIS A 283 -5.24 7.36 17.49
CA HIS A 283 -6.63 6.93 17.57
C HIS A 283 -6.75 5.50 18.09
N PRO A 284 -7.89 5.13 18.71
CA PRO A 284 -8.14 3.76 19.14
C PRO A 284 -7.96 2.76 18.00
N LEU A 285 -7.49 1.55 18.34
CA LEU A 285 -7.21 0.48 17.38
C LEU A 285 -8.41 0.15 16.48
N GLU A 286 -9.62 0.17 17.05
CA GLU A 286 -10.85 -0.03 16.31
C GLU A 286 -11.02 0.99 15.17
N LYS A 287 -10.77 2.28 15.44
CA LYS A 287 -10.83 3.32 14.39
C LYS A 287 -9.74 3.10 13.32
N CYS A 288 -8.55 2.64 13.72
CA CYS A 288 -7.50 2.27 12.76
C CYS A 288 -7.94 1.12 11.83
N ILE A 289 -8.58 0.08 12.38
CA ILE A 289 -9.12 -1.05 11.60
C ILE A 289 -10.23 -0.58 10.65
N GLN A 290 -11.17 0.23 11.14
CA GLN A 290 -12.25 0.79 10.32
C GLN A 290 -11.72 1.61 9.15
N ALA A 291 -10.71 2.46 9.39
CA ALA A 291 -10.05 3.22 8.34
C ALA A 291 -9.32 2.32 7.33
N GLY A 292 -8.70 1.24 7.80
CA GLY A 292 -8.09 0.22 6.95
C GLY A 292 -9.13 -0.45 6.04
N HIS A 293 -10.24 -0.92 6.60
CA HIS A 293 -11.33 -1.52 5.83
C HIS A 293 -11.95 -0.54 4.82
N TYR A 294 -12.16 0.72 5.24
CA TYR A 294 -12.65 1.77 4.34
C TYR A 294 -11.71 1.98 3.16
N ALA A 295 -10.42 2.18 3.41
CA ALA A 295 -9.45 2.43 2.35
C ALA A 295 -9.35 1.23 1.39
N ALA A 296 -9.31 0.00 1.89
CA ALA A 296 -9.35 -1.21 1.06
C ALA A 296 -10.60 -1.26 0.19
N ASN A 297 -11.78 -0.97 0.78
CA ASN A 297 -13.07 -0.97 0.09
C ASN A 297 -13.15 0.10 -1.02
N VAL A 298 -12.49 1.26 -0.86
CA VAL A 298 -12.38 2.29 -1.89
C VAL A 298 -11.49 1.82 -3.05
N ILE A 299 -10.33 1.21 -2.72
CA ILE A 299 -9.34 0.82 -3.74
C ILE A 299 -9.84 -0.33 -4.60
N ILE A 300 -10.48 -1.36 -4.03
CA ILE A 300 -10.95 -2.52 -4.81
C ILE A 300 -12.04 -2.20 -5.83
N ARG A 301 -12.68 -1.04 -5.75
CA ARG A 301 -13.63 -0.52 -6.75
C ARG A 301 -12.94 0.22 -7.90
N ARG A 302 -11.61 0.24 -7.95
CA ARG A 302 -10.82 1.01 -8.91
C ARG A 302 -9.73 0.15 -9.55
N SER A 303 -9.20 0.62 -10.65
CA SER A 303 -8.05 -0.01 -11.31
C SER A 303 -6.75 0.46 -10.65
N GLY A 304 -5.94 -0.48 -10.16
CA GLY A 304 -4.70 -0.20 -9.44
C GLY A 304 -4.94 0.52 -8.10
N CYS A 305 -3.87 0.87 -7.41
CA CYS A 305 -3.95 1.61 -6.14
C CYS A 305 -4.23 3.09 -6.39
N THR A 306 -5.47 3.42 -6.82
CA THR A 306 -5.96 4.77 -7.10
C THR A 306 -7.12 5.13 -6.19
N PHE A 307 -7.33 6.44 -5.91
CA PHE A 307 -8.35 6.92 -4.97
C PHE A 307 -8.98 8.23 -5.47
N PRO A 308 -10.16 8.62 -4.96
CA PRO A 308 -10.77 9.91 -5.25
C PRO A 308 -9.97 11.06 -4.64
N GLU A 309 -10.32 12.30 -4.98
CA GLU A 309 -9.63 13.50 -4.50
C GLU A 309 -9.59 13.56 -2.96
N ALA A 310 -10.71 13.25 -2.30
CA ALA A 310 -10.79 13.21 -0.84
C ALA A 310 -11.46 11.93 -0.34
N PRO A 311 -11.06 11.41 0.85
CA PRO A 311 -11.76 10.32 1.50
C PRO A 311 -13.09 10.79 2.11
N ASP A 312 -14.07 9.91 2.13
CA ASP A 312 -15.34 10.07 2.87
C ASP A 312 -15.30 9.15 4.11
N PHE A 313 -14.39 9.45 5.02
CA PHE A 313 -14.16 8.70 6.26
C PHE A 313 -14.22 9.66 7.45
N HIS A 314 -15.11 9.37 8.42
CA HIS A 314 -15.41 10.22 9.58
C HIS A 314 -15.21 9.54 10.91
#